data_79783ea50491af4c9334fe5d7ea54013
#
_entry.id   79783ea50491af4c9334fe5d7ea54013
#
_cell.length_a   1.000
_cell.length_b   1.000
_cell.length_c   1.000
_cell.angle_alpha   90.00
_cell.angle_beta   90.00
_cell.angle_gamma   90.00
#
_symmetry.space_group_name_H-M   'P 1'
#
loop_
_entity.id
_entity.type
_entity.pdbx_description
1 polymer ?
#
loop_
_entity_poly.entity_id
_entity_poly.type
_entity_poly.pdbx_seq_one_letter_code
_entity_poly.pdbx_strand_id
1 'polypeptide(L)'
;MNQDAAGNTIPGVAESWETTDNKTFIFHLRKNAKWSNGDPVTAEDFVYSFKRAVDPATASPYSWYLEMTTMENAADIIAGKKDKETLGVKALDANTLEIKLESAVPYFVKMMGHTTVKPVHRATVEKWGDQWTKPDHFVGNGAYVLDKWVVNERMELKRNPNYWDNEHTVINKVTYLPIENQVAEMNRFLSGEIQITNELPLEHFKRLQKEHPESVQVQGNLCTYYYGFNNQKAPFNDVRIRKALSYAIDRNIITDAILGQGQKPAYFLTPEITAGFHPEMPAYGR
;
A
#
# COMPACT_ATOMS: atom_id res chain seq x y z
N MET A 1 -1.23 11.68 -2.50
CA MET A 1 -2.19 11.15 -3.49
C MET A 1 -3.14 10.16 -2.82
N ASN A 2 -4.37 10.04 -3.30
CA ASN A 2 -5.33 8.99 -2.92
C ASN A 2 -5.48 7.97 -4.05
N GLN A 3 -6.27 6.94 -3.83
CA GLN A 3 -6.65 5.95 -4.84
C GLN A 3 -8.17 5.81 -4.86
N ASP A 4 -8.73 5.64 -6.05
CA ASP A 4 -10.15 5.30 -6.21
C ASP A 4 -10.40 3.79 -6.02
N ALA A 5 -11.65 3.36 -6.11
CA ALA A 5 -12.03 1.96 -5.96
C ALA A 5 -11.43 1.04 -7.05
N ALA A 6 -11.00 1.58 -8.18
CA ALA A 6 -10.35 0.83 -9.26
C ALA A 6 -8.81 0.82 -9.11
N GLY A 7 -8.25 1.45 -8.06
CA GLY A 7 -6.82 1.56 -7.81
C GLY A 7 -6.12 2.67 -8.60
N ASN A 8 -6.86 3.54 -9.30
CA ASN A 8 -6.27 4.67 -9.99
C ASN A 8 -5.83 5.73 -8.98
N THR A 9 -4.67 6.33 -9.23
CA THR A 9 -4.17 7.44 -8.41
C THR A 9 -4.96 8.71 -8.72
N ILE A 10 -5.55 9.31 -7.69
CA ILE A 10 -6.34 10.54 -7.76
C ILE A 10 -5.77 11.60 -6.83
N PRO A 11 -6.11 12.90 -7.03
CA PRO A 11 -5.74 13.95 -6.12
C PRO A 11 -6.16 13.64 -4.67
N GLY A 12 -5.27 13.92 -3.72
CA GLY A 12 -5.51 13.82 -2.29
C GLY A 12 -5.21 15.16 -1.63
N VAL A 13 -4.31 15.20 -0.64
CA VAL A 13 -3.80 16.45 -0.07
C VAL A 13 -3.07 17.29 -1.15
N ALA A 14 -2.32 16.65 -2.05
CA ALA A 14 -1.89 17.30 -3.27
C ALA A 14 -3.07 17.34 -4.26
N GLU A 15 -3.51 18.54 -4.63
CA GLU A 15 -4.61 18.74 -5.58
C GLU A 15 -4.15 18.76 -7.03
N SER A 16 -2.89 19.11 -7.26
CA SER A 16 -2.24 19.08 -8.58
C SER A 16 -0.75 18.89 -8.45
N TRP A 17 -0.10 18.60 -9.58
CA TRP A 17 1.35 18.46 -9.69
C TRP A 17 1.80 18.78 -11.09
N GLU A 18 3.08 19.13 -11.24
CA GLU A 18 3.72 19.41 -12.50
C GLU A 18 5.13 18.82 -12.55
N THR A 19 5.57 18.47 -13.74
CA THR A 19 6.93 18.05 -14.09
C THR A 19 7.17 18.28 -15.57
N THR A 20 8.39 18.64 -15.95
CA THR A 20 8.80 18.79 -17.35
C THR A 20 9.78 17.70 -17.80
N ASP A 21 10.41 17.01 -16.85
CA ASP A 21 11.51 16.08 -17.08
C ASP A 21 11.29 14.70 -16.43
N ASN A 22 10.18 14.50 -15.72
CA ASN A 22 9.92 13.32 -14.89
C ASN A 22 10.98 13.04 -13.81
N LYS A 23 11.79 14.05 -13.46
CA LYS A 23 12.78 14.00 -12.37
C LYS A 23 12.47 14.99 -11.28
N THR A 24 12.05 16.20 -11.64
CA THR A 24 11.62 17.22 -10.68
C THR A 24 10.11 17.32 -10.72
N PHE A 25 9.50 17.04 -9.57
CA PHE A 25 8.06 17.12 -9.40
C PHE A 25 7.72 18.22 -8.39
N ILE A 26 6.80 19.09 -8.77
CA ILE A 26 6.24 20.11 -7.90
C ILE A 26 4.81 19.72 -7.58
N PHE A 27 4.49 19.55 -6.29
CA PHE A 27 3.14 19.23 -5.83
C PHE A 27 2.52 20.43 -5.15
N HIS A 28 1.31 20.79 -5.58
CA HIS A 28 0.50 21.87 -4.97
C HIS A 28 -0.47 21.26 -3.97
N LEU A 29 -0.32 21.62 -2.70
CA LEU A 29 -1.10 21.09 -1.60
C LEU A 29 -2.35 21.94 -1.35
N ARG A 30 -3.45 21.29 -0.98
CA ARG A 30 -4.70 21.94 -0.60
C ARG A 30 -4.52 22.84 0.61
N LYS A 31 -4.97 24.07 0.51
CA LYS A 31 -4.92 25.04 1.63
C LYS A 31 -5.90 24.71 2.77
N ASN A 32 -6.93 23.91 2.49
CA ASN A 32 -7.91 23.47 3.48
C ASN A 32 -7.57 22.12 4.12
N ALA A 33 -6.45 21.50 3.76
CA ALA A 33 -6.02 20.24 4.38
C ALA A 33 -5.59 20.47 5.84
N LYS A 34 -6.16 19.68 6.75
CA LYS A 34 -5.90 19.77 8.19
C LYS A 34 -5.61 18.42 8.80
N TRP A 35 -4.83 18.44 9.85
CA TRP A 35 -4.70 17.33 10.78
C TRP A 35 -5.97 17.22 11.65
N SER A 36 -6.18 16.06 12.26
CA SER A 36 -7.37 15.80 13.09
C SER A 36 -7.48 16.70 14.34
N ASN A 37 -6.35 17.27 14.79
CA ASN A 37 -6.31 18.24 15.87
C ASN A 37 -6.58 19.71 15.41
N GLY A 38 -6.78 19.89 14.09
CA GLY A 38 -7.07 21.22 13.49
C GLY A 38 -5.87 21.96 12.93
N ASP A 39 -4.63 21.49 13.18
CA ASP A 39 -3.43 22.10 12.61
C ASP A 39 -3.45 21.99 11.06
N PRO A 40 -2.89 22.96 10.33
CA PRO A 40 -2.78 22.87 8.87
C PRO A 40 -1.81 21.75 8.46
N VAL A 41 -2.12 21.02 7.37
CA VAL A 41 -1.16 20.13 6.71
C VAL A 41 -0.32 20.97 5.75
N THR A 42 0.99 20.92 5.91
CA THR A 42 1.94 21.72 5.13
C THR A 42 2.94 20.86 4.37
N ALA A 43 3.68 21.48 3.44
CA ALA A 43 4.78 20.80 2.73
C ALA A 43 5.89 20.34 3.68
N GLU A 44 6.11 21.06 4.79
CA GLU A 44 7.11 20.66 5.81
C GLU A 44 6.75 19.35 6.51
N ASP A 45 5.46 19.02 6.66
CA ASP A 45 5.04 17.73 7.20
C ASP A 45 5.49 16.57 6.30
N PHE A 46 5.44 16.76 4.99
CA PHE A 46 5.94 15.78 4.01
C PHE A 46 7.46 15.69 4.02
N VAL A 47 8.16 16.83 4.06
CA VAL A 47 9.63 16.87 4.17
C VAL A 47 10.09 16.11 5.40
N TYR A 48 9.51 16.39 6.57
CA TYR A 48 9.79 15.68 7.81
C TYR A 48 9.55 14.18 7.68
N SER A 49 8.40 13.80 7.11
CA SER A 49 7.99 12.40 7.02
C SER A 49 8.87 11.58 6.09
N PHE A 50 9.28 12.13 4.96
CA PHE A 50 10.17 11.47 4.01
C PHE A 50 11.58 11.32 4.59
N LYS A 51 12.12 12.39 5.21
CA LYS A 51 13.41 12.32 5.92
C LYS A 51 13.40 11.30 7.04
N ARG A 52 12.30 11.22 7.81
CA ARG A 52 12.12 10.22 8.86
C ARG A 52 12.06 8.80 8.28
N ALA A 53 11.40 8.58 7.15
CA ALA A 53 11.23 7.26 6.56
C ALA A 53 12.54 6.67 6.01
N VAL A 54 13.48 7.49 5.54
CA VAL A 54 14.80 7.06 5.06
C VAL A 54 15.87 7.05 6.17
N ASP A 55 15.60 7.65 7.32
CA ASP A 55 16.55 7.74 8.44
C ASP A 55 16.78 6.34 9.04
N PRO A 56 18.03 5.80 9.01
CA PRO A 56 18.35 4.52 9.64
C PRO A 56 17.94 4.44 11.13
N ALA A 57 17.95 5.56 11.87
CA ALA A 57 17.51 5.62 13.26
C ALA A 57 16.02 5.32 13.44
N THR A 58 15.20 5.56 12.41
CA THR A 58 13.77 5.19 12.41
C THR A 58 13.56 3.70 12.21
N ALA A 59 14.52 3.00 11.59
CA ALA A 59 14.47 1.58 11.26
C ALA A 59 13.15 1.19 10.52
N SER A 60 12.70 2.04 9.59
CA SER A 60 11.47 1.79 8.84
C SER A 60 11.59 0.52 7.99
N PRO A 61 10.69 -0.47 8.12
CA PRO A 61 10.73 -1.68 7.31
C PRO A 61 10.44 -1.41 5.83
N TYR A 62 9.98 -0.21 5.49
CA TYR A 62 9.65 0.22 4.13
C TYR A 62 10.55 1.34 3.60
N SER A 63 11.71 1.60 4.21
CA SER A 63 12.66 2.60 3.71
C SER A 63 13.07 2.35 2.25
N TRP A 64 13.24 1.07 1.85
CA TRP A 64 13.50 0.64 0.49
C TRP A 64 12.49 1.16 -0.55
N TYR A 65 11.25 1.46 -0.12
CA TYR A 65 10.24 2.00 -1.04
C TYR A 65 10.65 3.39 -1.56
N LEU A 66 11.21 4.24 -0.71
CA LEU A 66 11.72 5.56 -1.14
C LEU A 66 12.97 5.44 -2.02
N GLU A 67 13.85 4.47 -1.75
CA GLU A 67 14.95 4.12 -2.66
C GLU A 67 14.40 3.69 -4.03
N MET A 68 13.39 2.81 -4.08
CA MET A 68 12.76 2.35 -5.32
C MET A 68 12.12 3.50 -6.12
N THR A 69 11.69 4.58 -5.47
CA THR A 69 11.22 5.79 -6.17
C THR A 69 12.33 6.57 -6.85
N THR A 70 13.60 6.20 -6.64
CA THR A 70 14.79 6.92 -7.07
C THR A 70 14.88 8.37 -6.52
N MET A 71 14.27 8.63 -5.37
CA MET A 71 14.37 9.95 -4.72
C MET A 71 15.85 10.27 -4.44
N GLU A 72 16.27 11.47 -4.81
CA GLU A 72 17.69 11.88 -4.74
C GLU A 72 18.27 11.64 -3.35
N ASN A 73 19.42 10.94 -3.29
CA ASN A 73 20.14 10.53 -2.08
C ASN A 73 19.43 9.48 -1.18
N ALA A 74 18.24 9.00 -1.50
CA ALA A 74 17.52 8.07 -0.63
C ALA A 74 18.34 6.80 -0.33
N ALA A 75 18.93 6.16 -1.35
CA ALA A 75 19.75 4.96 -1.20
C ALA A 75 20.98 5.19 -0.29
N ASP A 76 21.69 6.30 -0.50
CA ASP A 76 22.90 6.63 0.29
C ASP A 76 22.55 6.97 1.76
N ILE A 77 21.40 7.60 2.00
CA ILE A 77 20.93 7.90 3.36
C ILE A 77 20.56 6.61 4.09
N ILE A 78 19.77 5.73 3.43
CA ILE A 78 19.39 4.43 4.00
C ILE A 78 20.61 3.57 4.31
N ALA A 79 21.65 3.65 3.48
CA ALA A 79 22.93 2.98 3.70
C ALA A 79 23.83 3.66 4.75
N GLY A 80 23.39 4.77 5.37
CA GLY A 80 24.16 5.53 6.37
C GLY A 80 25.36 6.31 5.80
N LYS A 81 25.41 6.53 4.47
CA LYS A 81 26.52 7.24 3.80
C LYS A 81 26.30 8.74 3.71
N LYS A 82 25.06 9.21 3.76
CA LYS A 82 24.68 10.62 3.69
C LYS A 82 23.71 10.98 4.80
N ASP A 83 23.72 12.27 5.17
CA ASP A 83 22.76 12.83 6.11
C ASP A 83 21.36 12.92 5.47
N LYS A 84 20.30 12.62 6.26
CA LYS A 84 18.91 12.69 5.82
C LYS A 84 18.48 14.08 5.34
N GLU A 85 19.18 15.14 5.78
CA GLU A 85 18.92 16.51 5.35
C GLU A 85 19.25 16.71 3.84
N THR A 86 20.03 15.79 3.24
CA THR A 86 20.38 15.83 1.81
C THR A 86 19.35 15.16 0.91
N LEU A 87 18.26 14.60 1.46
CA LEU A 87 17.20 13.98 0.67
C LEU A 87 16.60 14.97 -0.32
N GLY A 88 16.35 14.52 -1.55
CA GLY A 88 15.77 15.30 -2.63
C GLY A 88 14.32 15.73 -2.41
N VAL A 89 14.01 16.31 -1.26
CA VAL A 89 12.68 16.81 -0.91
C VAL A 89 12.78 18.17 -0.25
N LYS A 90 11.93 19.11 -0.65
CA LYS A 90 11.96 20.48 -0.13
C LYS A 90 10.56 21.12 -0.12
N ALA A 91 10.20 21.82 0.94
CA ALA A 91 9.10 22.75 0.95
C ALA A 91 9.56 24.07 0.32
N LEU A 92 8.93 24.48 -0.77
CA LEU A 92 9.18 25.78 -1.40
C LEU A 92 8.41 26.88 -0.68
N ASP A 93 7.22 26.54 -0.20
CA ASP A 93 6.37 27.30 0.71
C ASP A 93 5.45 26.33 1.49
N ALA A 94 4.52 26.85 2.27
CA ALA A 94 3.62 26.02 3.10
C ALA A 94 2.77 25.02 2.29
N ASN A 95 2.48 25.30 1.02
CA ASN A 95 1.59 24.48 0.17
C ASN A 95 2.27 23.96 -1.10
N THR A 96 3.58 24.15 -1.26
CA THR A 96 4.32 23.72 -2.45
C THR A 96 5.47 22.82 -2.05
N LEU A 97 5.41 21.56 -2.49
CA LEU A 97 6.41 20.53 -2.20
C LEU A 97 7.18 20.18 -3.47
N GLU A 98 8.50 20.36 -3.47
CA GLU A 98 9.41 19.88 -4.52
C GLU A 98 9.97 18.51 -4.13
N ILE A 99 9.97 17.57 -5.09
CA ILE A 99 10.65 16.27 -4.98
C ILE A 99 11.56 16.08 -6.19
N LYS A 100 12.81 15.73 -5.94
CA LYS A 100 13.83 15.45 -6.97
C LYS A 100 14.20 13.97 -6.97
N LEU A 101 14.30 13.43 -8.18
CA LEU A 101 14.68 12.05 -8.46
C LEU A 101 16.04 12.00 -9.16
N GLU A 102 16.80 10.95 -8.95
CA GLU A 102 18.08 10.70 -9.64
C GLU A 102 17.88 10.35 -11.11
N SER A 103 16.77 9.68 -11.44
CA SER A 103 16.40 9.28 -12.79
C SER A 103 14.96 9.67 -13.14
N ALA A 104 14.64 9.75 -14.43
CA ALA A 104 13.29 10.05 -14.88
C ALA A 104 12.33 8.88 -14.59
N VAL A 105 11.26 9.12 -13.84
CA VAL A 105 10.26 8.14 -13.45
C VAL A 105 8.86 8.64 -13.85
N PRO A 106 8.37 8.33 -15.05
CA PRO A 106 7.06 8.83 -15.53
C PRO A 106 5.85 8.39 -14.69
N TYR A 107 5.99 7.30 -13.93
CA TYR A 107 4.95 6.75 -13.05
C TYR A 107 5.11 7.15 -11.59
N PHE A 108 6.01 8.07 -11.26
CA PHE A 108 6.31 8.50 -9.88
C PHE A 108 5.05 8.93 -9.10
N VAL A 109 4.15 9.70 -9.74
CA VAL A 109 2.90 10.14 -9.10
C VAL A 109 2.02 8.97 -8.67
N LYS A 110 2.01 7.87 -9.44
CA LYS A 110 1.28 6.64 -9.05
C LYS A 110 1.90 6.01 -7.79
N MET A 111 3.21 6.07 -7.64
CA MET A 111 3.91 5.58 -6.46
C MET A 111 3.55 6.38 -5.20
N MET A 112 3.16 7.64 -5.33
CA MET A 112 2.73 8.49 -4.20
C MET A 112 1.36 8.08 -3.60
N GLY A 113 0.71 7.05 -4.11
CA GLY A 113 -0.45 6.39 -3.51
C GLY A 113 -0.11 5.48 -2.32
N HIS A 114 1.12 4.99 -2.22
CA HIS A 114 1.55 4.02 -1.20
C HIS A 114 1.52 4.61 0.22
N THR A 115 1.31 3.74 1.22
CA THR A 115 1.21 4.14 2.63
C THR A 115 2.48 4.78 3.19
N THR A 116 3.67 4.32 2.77
CA THR A 116 4.98 4.83 3.23
C THR A 116 5.19 6.32 2.96
N VAL A 117 4.54 6.87 1.93
CA VAL A 117 4.66 8.29 1.54
C VAL A 117 3.56 9.17 2.15
N LYS A 118 2.77 8.65 3.07
CA LYS A 118 1.79 9.47 3.81
C LYS A 118 2.51 10.25 4.91
N PRO A 119 2.12 11.53 5.15
CA PRO A 119 2.75 12.33 6.18
C PRO A 119 2.35 11.89 7.58
N VAL A 120 3.24 12.09 8.54
CA VAL A 120 2.99 11.94 9.96
C VAL A 120 3.09 13.30 10.66
N HIS A 121 2.29 13.52 11.69
CA HIS A 121 2.25 14.79 12.41
C HIS A 121 3.51 14.96 13.28
N ARG A 122 4.43 15.84 12.86
CA ARG A 122 5.75 16.02 13.47
C ARG A 122 5.69 16.25 14.98
N ALA A 123 4.88 17.21 15.42
CA ALA A 123 4.79 17.56 16.84
C ALA A 123 4.32 16.39 17.71
N THR A 124 3.42 15.53 17.19
CA THR A 124 2.98 14.31 17.89
C THR A 124 4.08 13.28 17.97
N VAL A 125 4.81 13.04 16.88
CA VAL A 125 5.91 12.06 16.84
C VAL A 125 7.05 12.51 17.80
N GLU A 126 7.45 13.78 17.75
CA GLU A 126 8.51 14.30 18.62
C GLU A 126 8.11 14.31 20.11
N LYS A 127 6.85 14.57 20.41
CA LYS A 127 6.35 14.60 21.79
C LYS A 127 6.24 13.21 22.41
N TRP A 128 5.77 12.22 21.64
CA TRP A 128 5.34 10.93 22.17
C TRP A 128 6.24 9.76 21.78
N GLY A 129 7.26 9.96 20.92
CA GLY A 129 8.15 8.91 20.44
C GLY A 129 7.34 7.71 19.95
N ASP A 130 7.69 6.49 20.36
CA ASP A 130 7.01 5.25 19.93
C ASP A 130 5.53 5.14 20.35
N GLN A 131 5.05 6.06 21.20
CA GLN A 131 3.67 6.07 21.68
C GLN A 131 2.74 6.92 20.81
N TRP A 132 3.24 7.59 19.76
CA TRP A 132 2.47 8.52 18.94
C TRP A 132 1.29 7.84 18.20
N THR A 133 1.34 6.52 18.01
CA THR A 133 0.28 5.72 17.35
C THR A 133 -0.84 5.28 18.29
N LYS A 134 -0.72 5.55 19.61
CA LYS A 134 -1.80 5.20 20.55
C LYS A 134 -3.02 6.10 20.36
N PRO A 135 -4.24 5.61 20.65
CA PRO A 135 -5.49 6.37 20.46
C PRO A 135 -5.45 7.78 21.04
N ASP A 136 -4.96 7.95 22.28
CA ASP A 136 -4.89 9.24 22.98
C ASP A 136 -3.86 10.22 22.40
N HIS A 137 -2.95 9.73 21.56
CA HIS A 137 -1.88 10.53 20.98
C HIS A 137 -2.00 10.69 19.47
N PHE A 138 -2.75 9.79 18.82
CA PHE A 138 -2.79 9.72 17.36
C PHE A 138 -3.38 10.98 16.72
N VAL A 139 -2.59 11.62 15.85
CA VAL A 139 -3.03 12.74 15.01
C VAL A 139 -2.80 12.33 13.55
N GLY A 140 -3.89 12.23 12.79
CA GLY A 140 -3.88 11.84 11.38
C GLY A 140 -4.57 12.88 10.51
N ASN A 141 -4.32 12.83 9.21
CA ASN A 141 -4.95 13.71 8.22
C ASN A 141 -5.86 12.98 7.23
N GLY A 142 -6.26 11.75 7.55
CA GLY A 142 -7.18 10.93 6.78
C GLY A 142 -8.64 11.17 7.14
N ALA A 143 -9.55 10.46 6.42
CA ALA A 143 -11.00 10.54 6.63
C ALA A 143 -11.43 10.04 8.00
N TYR A 144 -10.62 9.22 8.65
CA TYR A 144 -10.87 8.64 9.97
C TYR A 144 -9.68 8.86 10.90
N VAL A 145 -9.97 8.89 12.20
CA VAL A 145 -8.99 8.93 13.28
C VAL A 145 -9.19 7.73 14.20
N LEU A 146 -8.10 7.27 14.81
CA LEU A 146 -8.12 6.19 15.78
C LEU A 146 -8.81 6.67 17.06
N ASP A 147 -9.93 6.02 17.42
CA ASP A 147 -10.70 6.35 18.62
C ASP A 147 -10.37 5.40 19.78
N LYS A 148 -10.28 4.10 19.48
CA LYS A 148 -9.99 3.07 20.49
C LYS A 148 -9.22 1.91 19.88
N TRP A 149 -8.30 1.36 20.63
CA TRP A 149 -7.59 0.14 20.26
C TRP A 149 -7.45 -0.76 21.47
N VAL A 150 -8.16 -1.88 21.44
CA VAL A 150 -8.03 -2.96 22.42
C VAL A 150 -7.33 -4.11 21.69
N VAL A 151 -6.10 -4.40 22.10
CA VAL A 151 -5.27 -5.42 21.45
C VAL A 151 -5.98 -6.77 21.45
N ASN A 152 -5.98 -7.47 20.33
CA ASN A 152 -6.66 -8.76 20.08
C ASN A 152 -8.20 -8.74 20.24
N GLU A 153 -8.80 -7.57 20.41
CA GLU A 153 -10.25 -7.46 20.54
C GLU A 153 -10.87 -6.63 19.42
N ARG A 154 -10.47 -5.35 19.30
CA ARG A 154 -10.98 -4.45 18.26
C ARG A 154 -10.17 -3.18 18.12
N MET A 155 -10.27 -2.58 16.93
CA MET A 155 -9.83 -1.22 16.66
C MET A 155 -11.03 -0.41 16.17
N GLU A 156 -11.31 0.72 16.81
CA GLU A 156 -12.40 1.62 16.45
C GLU A 156 -11.86 2.91 15.87
N LEU A 157 -12.37 3.27 14.71
CA LEU A 157 -12.09 4.52 14.04
C LEU A 157 -13.36 5.36 13.99
N LYS A 158 -13.22 6.67 14.18
CA LYS A 158 -14.31 7.63 14.00
C LYS A 158 -14.00 8.60 12.87
N ARG A 159 -15.03 9.10 12.22
CA ARG A 159 -14.95 10.10 11.16
C ARG A 159 -14.19 11.34 11.66
N ASN A 160 -13.26 11.81 10.83
CA ASN A 160 -12.47 13.01 11.09
C ASN A 160 -13.17 14.26 10.54
N PRO A 161 -13.71 15.14 11.37
CA PRO A 161 -14.41 16.34 10.91
C PRO A 161 -13.48 17.36 10.22
N ASN A 162 -12.17 17.24 10.45
CA ASN A 162 -11.15 18.10 9.86
C ASN A 162 -10.57 17.54 8.54
N TYR A 163 -11.05 16.39 8.08
CA TYR A 163 -10.62 15.85 6.79
C TYR A 163 -11.04 16.77 5.64
N TRP A 164 -10.13 17.05 4.71
CA TRP A 164 -10.37 18.01 3.63
C TRP A 164 -11.60 17.67 2.76
N ASP A 165 -11.94 16.39 2.66
CA ASP A 165 -13.08 15.84 1.90
C ASP A 165 -14.14 15.21 2.83
N ASN A 166 -14.30 15.77 4.01
CA ASN A 166 -15.22 15.23 5.02
C ASN A 166 -16.68 15.23 4.58
N GLU A 167 -17.12 16.12 3.70
CA GLU A 167 -18.49 16.16 3.21
C GLU A 167 -18.90 14.91 2.44
N HIS A 168 -17.95 14.25 1.75
CA HIS A 168 -18.15 12.98 1.04
C HIS A 168 -17.89 11.74 1.91
N THR A 169 -17.51 11.90 3.17
CA THR A 169 -17.30 10.78 4.09
C THR A 169 -18.61 10.40 4.77
N VAL A 170 -19.28 9.34 4.29
CA VAL A 170 -20.63 8.93 4.73
C VAL A 170 -20.64 8.08 5.99
N ILE A 171 -19.62 7.21 6.18
CA ILE A 171 -19.56 6.29 7.33
C ILE A 171 -18.98 7.04 8.53
N ASN A 172 -19.70 7.01 9.67
CA ASN A 172 -19.29 7.73 10.88
C ASN A 172 -18.30 6.95 11.75
N LYS A 173 -18.40 5.62 11.74
CA LYS A 173 -17.56 4.74 12.57
C LYS A 173 -17.19 3.48 11.79
N VAL A 174 -15.95 3.05 11.94
CA VAL A 174 -15.44 1.77 11.43
C VAL A 174 -14.85 0.98 12.59
N THR A 175 -15.22 -0.29 12.70
CA THR A 175 -14.68 -1.20 13.71
C THR A 175 -14.00 -2.36 13.03
N TYR A 176 -12.71 -2.52 13.26
CA TYR A 176 -11.94 -3.70 12.83
C TYR A 176 -11.93 -4.74 13.94
N LEU A 177 -12.28 -5.97 13.59
CA LEU A 177 -12.24 -7.13 14.48
C LEU A 177 -11.11 -8.07 14.00
N PRO A 178 -10.12 -8.42 14.82
CA PRO A 178 -9.05 -9.33 14.45
C PRO A 178 -9.52 -10.78 14.52
N ILE A 179 -10.26 -11.23 13.50
CA ILE A 179 -10.80 -12.58 13.41
C ILE A 179 -9.85 -13.41 12.55
N GLU A 180 -9.15 -14.38 13.14
CA GLU A 180 -8.18 -15.21 12.42
C GLU A 180 -8.83 -16.36 11.63
N ASN A 181 -9.97 -16.85 12.08
CA ASN A 181 -10.66 -17.98 11.46
C ASN A 181 -11.64 -17.50 10.39
N GLN A 182 -11.35 -17.76 9.12
CA GLN A 182 -12.16 -17.36 7.97
C GLN A 182 -13.61 -17.88 8.02
N VAL A 183 -13.85 -19.10 8.54
CA VAL A 183 -15.20 -19.65 8.67
C VAL A 183 -15.98 -18.92 9.76
N ALA A 184 -15.34 -18.57 10.87
CA ALA A 184 -15.97 -17.76 11.91
C ALA A 184 -16.30 -16.35 11.39
N GLU A 185 -15.39 -15.74 10.63
CA GLU A 185 -15.61 -14.44 10.00
C GLU A 185 -16.79 -14.49 9.01
N MET A 186 -16.81 -15.48 8.12
CA MET A 186 -17.92 -15.72 7.19
C MET A 186 -19.27 -15.87 7.92
N ASN A 187 -19.32 -16.65 9.01
CA ASN A 187 -20.54 -16.84 9.76
C ASN A 187 -21.04 -15.56 10.42
N ARG A 188 -20.15 -14.70 10.92
CA ARG A 188 -20.51 -13.38 11.45
C ARG A 188 -21.05 -12.45 10.36
N PHE A 189 -20.51 -12.53 9.14
CA PHE A 189 -21.07 -11.80 7.99
C PHE A 189 -22.48 -12.29 7.66
N LEU A 190 -22.67 -13.59 7.53
CA LEU A 190 -23.98 -14.19 7.22
C LEU A 190 -25.03 -13.91 8.29
N SER A 191 -24.64 -13.76 9.56
CA SER A 191 -25.53 -13.35 10.64
C SER A 191 -25.81 -11.85 10.70
N GLY A 192 -25.12 -11.03 9.88
CA GLY A 192 -25.26 -9.58 9.88
C GLY A 192 -24.46 -8.86 10.98
N GLU A 193 -23.62 -9.58 11.73
CA GLU A 193 -22.78 -9.00 12.80
C GLU A 193 -21.68 -8.10 12.22
N ILE A 194 -21.07 -8.51 11.09
CA ILE A 194 -20.09 -7.70 10.36
C ILE A 194 -20.55 -7.47 8.93
N GLN A 195 -20.08 -6.39 8.32
CA GLN A 195 -20.49 -5.94 6.99
C GLN A 195 -19.49 -6.28 5.90
N ILE A 196 -18.23 -6.56 6.26
CA ILE A 196 -17.14 -6.86 5.32
C ILE A 196 -16.29 -7.97 5.93
N THR A 197 -15.95 -8.98 5.12
CA THR A 197 -14.93 -9.99 5.46
C THR A 197 -13.62 -9.64 4.81
N ASN A 198 -12.50 -10.09 5.38
CA ASN A 198 -11.19 -9.92 4.78
C ASN A 198 -10.97 -10.92 3.64
N GLU A 199 -11.30 -12.20 3.89
CA GLU A 199 -11.18 -13.28 2.92
C GLU A 199 -12.38 -14.22 3.01
N LEU A 200 -12.62 -14.99 1.93
CA LEU A 200 -13.62 -16.05 1.91
C LEU A 200 -12.95 -17.42 2.01
N PRO A 201 -13.46 -18.35 2.84
CA PRO A 201 -12.99 -19.73 2.85
C PRO A 201 -13.16 -20.36 1.47
N LEU A 202 -12.08 -20.99 0.98
CA LEU A 202 -12.03 -21.55 -0.37
C LEU A 202 -13.17 -22.52 -0.67
N GLU A 203 -13.47 -23.41 0.27
CA GLU A 203 -14.54 -24.41 0.16
C GLU A 203 -15.94 -23.81 0.07
N HIS A 204 -16.14 -22.58 0.54
CA HIS A 204 -17.42 -21.88 0.52
C HIS A 204 -17.58 -20.89 -0.62
N PHE A 205 -16.50 -20.56 -1.34
CA PHE A 205 -16.49 -19.51 -2.34
C PHE A 205 -17.55 -19.71 -3.45
N LYS A 206 -17.55 -20.87 -4.12
CA LYS A 206 -18.49 -21.15 -5.22
C LYS A 206 -19.96 -21.12 -4.76
N ARG A 207 -20.24 -21.59 -3.55
CA ARG A 207 -21.57 -21.52 -2.96
C ARG A 207 -21.98 -20.07 -2.70
N LEU A 208 -21.14 -19.31 -2.01
CA LEU A 208 -21.42 -17.91 -1.68
C LEU A 208 -21.52 -17.03 -2.92
N GLN A 209 -20.69 -17.25 -3.92
CA GLN A 209 -20.80 -16.54 -5.21
C GLN A 209 -22.15 -16.75 -5.88
N LYS A 210 -22.77 -17.93 -5.71
CA LYS A 210 -24.09 -18.25 -6.26
C LYS A 210 -25.22 -17.69 -5.39
N GLU A 211 -25.09 -17.79 -4.05
CA GLU A 211 -26.12 -17.40 -3.10
C GLU A 211 -26.14 -15.90 -2.83
N HIS A 212 -24.97 -15.24 -2.89
CA HIS A 212 -24.76 -13.82 -2.57
C HIS A 212 -23.89 -13.12 -3.64
N PRO A 213 -24.29 -13.16 -4.94
CA PRO A 213 -23.45 -12.65 -6.04
C PRO A 213 -23.14 -11.16 -5.92
N GLU A 214 -24.02 -10.39 -5.29
CA GLU A 214 -23.83 -8.94 -5.04
C GLU A 214 -22.80 -8.64 -3.96
N SER A 215 -22.55 -9.58 -3.04
CA SER A 215 -21.63 -9.41 -1.92
C SER A 215 -20.25 -9.98 -2.18
N VAL A 216 -20.14 -10.99 -3.07
CA VAL A 216 -18.85 -11.62 -3.41
C VAL A 216 -18.13 -10.80 -4.48
N GLN A 217 -17.09 -10.09 -4.06
CA GLN A 217 -16.26 -9.27 -4.96
C GLN A 217 -14.98 -10.00 -5.32
N VAL A 218 -14.69 -10.13 -6.62
CA VAL A 218 -13.44 -10.71 -7.14
C VAL A 218 -12.70 -9.63 -7.92
N GLN A 219 -11.52 -9.26 -7.45
CA GLN A 219 -10.69 -8.25 -8.11
C GLN A 219 -9.31 -8.81 -8.43
N GLY A 220 -8.77 -8.38 -9.57
CA GLY A 220 -7.40 -8.72 -9.95
C GLY A 220 -6.39 -8.04 -9.02
N ASN A 221 -5.37 -8.79 -8.59
CA ASN A 221 -4.26 -8.28 -7.81
C ASN A 221 -2.95 -8.42 -8.60
N LEU A 222 -2.08 -7.42 -8.52
CA LEU A 222 -0.72 -7.46 -9.08
C LEU A 222 0.19 -8.35 -8.23
N CYS A 223 -0.17 -9.62 -8.12
CA CYS A 223 0.52 -10.59 -7.30
C CYS A 223 0.74 -11.90 -8.07
N THR A 224 1.92 -12.49 -7.92
CA THR A 224 2.25 -13.81 -8.46
C THR A 224 2.70 -14.72 -7.32
N TYR A 225 2.00 -15.82 -7.13
CA TYR A 225 2.44 -16.88 -6.22
C TYR A 225 3.45 -17.77 -6.93
N TYR A 226 4.62 -17.99 -6.31
CA TYR A 226 5.70 -18.79 -6.91
C TYR A 226 6.47 -19.58 -5.87
N TYR A 227 7.13 -20.66 -6.33
CA TYR A 227 8.15 -21.37 -5.57
C TYR A 227 9.54 -20.87 -5.96
N GLY A 228 10.32 -20.43 -4.97
CA GLY A 228 11.70 -20.01 -5.16
C GLY A 228 12.66 -21.20 -4.98
N PHE A 229 13.64 -21.33 -5.90
CA PHE A 229 14.71 -22.32 -5.78
C PHE A 229 16.02 -21.65 -5.38
N ASN A 230 16.71 -22.20 -4.37
CA ASN A 230 18.07 -21.75 -4.06
C ASN A 230 19.04 -22.32 -5.10
N ASN A 231 19.36 -21.50 -6.10
CA ASN A 231 20.21 -21.90 -7.24
C ASN A 231 21.66 -22.22 -6.86
N GLN A 232 22.10 -21.90 -5.65
CA GLN A 232 23.45 -22.21 -5.14
C GLN A 232 23.51 -23.58 -4.44
N LYS A 233 22.37 -24.22 -4.19
CA LYS A 233 22.30 -25.52 -3.51
C LYS A 233 21.87 -26.63 -4.47
N ALA A 234 22.58 -27.81 -4.38
CA ALA A 234 22.14 -29.01 -5.07
C ALA A 234 20.80 -29.50 -4.48
N PRO A 235 19.89 -30.05 -5.31
CA PRO A 235 20.02 -30.28 -6.74
C PRO A 235 19.61 -29.08 -7.60
N PHE A 236 19.19 -27.94 -6.99
CA PHE A 236 18.59 -26.80 -7.68
C PHE A 236 19.60 -25.90 -8.41
N ASN A 237 20.91 -26.15 -8.25
CA ASN A 237 21.94 -25.52 -9.06
C ASN A 237 21.92 -26.03 -10.52
N ASP A 238 21.29 -27.22 -10.82
CA ASP A 238 21.06 -27.68 -12.18
C ASP A 238 19.75 -27.12 -12.74
N VAL A 239 19.83 -26.37 -13.84
CA VAL A 239 18.67 -25.78 -14.52
C VAL A 239 17.67 -26.84 -15.03
N ARG A 240 18.14 -28.06 -15.37
CA ARG A 240 17.28 -29.15 -15.83
C ARG A 240 16.32 -29.62 -14.73
N ILE A 241 16.81 -29.68 -13.49
CA ILE A 241 15.97 -30.02 -12.33
C ILE A 241 14.89 -28.95 -12.10
N ARG A 242 15.26 -27.67 -12.16
CA ARG A 242 14.29 -26.58 -12.00
C ARG A 242 13.20 -26.58 -13.07
N LYS A 243 13.61 -26.83 -14.35
CA LYS A 243 12.67 -26.98 -15.46
C LYS A 243 11.76 -28.22 -15.29
N ALA A 244 12.33 -29.37 -14.91
CA ALA A 244 11.55 -30.59 -14.69
C ALA A 244 10.47 -30.38 -13.63
N LEU A 245 10.79 -29.74 -12.50
CA LEU A 245 9.82 -29.40 -11.47
C LEU A 245 8.74 -28.44 -11.98
N SER A 246 9.12 -27.43 -12.77
CA SER A 246 8.15 -26.51 -13.36
C SER A 246 7.18 -27.20 -14.33
N TYR A 247 7.68 -28.15 -15.14
CA TYR A 247 6.84 -28.90 -16.08
C TYR A 247 5.97 -29.96 -15.40
N ALA A 248 6.36 -30.46 -14.24
CA ALA A 248 5.59 -31.44 -13.47
C ALA A 248 4.31 -30.86 -12.85
N ILE A 249 4.17 -29.53 -12.81
CA ILE A 249 3.02 -28.86 -12.20
C ILE A 249 2.03 -28.43 -13.27
N ASP A 250 0.84 -29.04 -13.28
CA ASP A 250 -0.29 -28.53 -14.05
C ASP A 250 -0.96 -27.36 -13.29
N ARG A 251 -0.70 -26.15 -13.77
CA ARG A 251 -1.19 -24.93 -13.14
C ARG A 251 -2.69 -24.77 -13.28
N ASN A 252 -3.31 -25.32 -14.33
CA ASN A 252 -4.76 -25.24 -14.52
C ASN A 252 -5.50 -26.05 -13.46
N ILE A 253 -4.97 -27.21 -13.07
CA ILE A 253 -5.55 -27.98 -11.95
C ILE A 253 -5.57 -27.13 -10.68
N ILE A 254 -4.48 -26.39 -10.41
CA ILE A 254 -4.40 -25.53 -9.22
C ILE A 254 -5.40 -24.37 -9.34
N THR A 255 -5.40 -23.62 -10.45
CA THR A 255 -6.22 -22.42 -10.58
C THR A 255 -7.70 -22.71 -10.74
N ASP A 256 -8.07 -23.74 -11.51
CA ASP A 256 -9.47 -23.97 -11.89
C ASP A 256 -10.15 -24.99 -10.98
N ALA A 257 -9.46 -26.11 -10.68
CA ALA A 257 -10.07 -27.20 -9.90
C ALA A 257 -9.92 -27.01 -8.39
N ILE A 258 -8.73 -26.55 -7.92
CA ILE A 258 -8.46 -26.39 -6.47
C ILE A 258 -8.89 -25.02 -5.98
N LEU A 259 -8.38 -23.93 -6.56
CA LEU A 259 -8.67 -22.57 -6.12
C LEU A 259 -10.05 -22.10 -6.62
N GLY A 260 -10.23 -22.02 -7.92
CA GLY A 260 -11.52 -21.68 -8.54
C GLY A 260 -12.10 -20.32 -8.20
N GLN A 261 -11.26 -19.36 -7.76
CA GLN A 261 -11.66 -18.00 -7.35
C GLN A 261 -11.28 -16.93 -8.38
N GLY A 262 -10.87 -17.33 -9.60
CA GLY A 262 -10.49 -16.41 -10.68
C GLY A 262 -8.98 -16.22 -10.84
N GLN A 263 -8.15 -16.93 -10.09
CA GLN A 263 -6.70 -16.97 -10.30
C GLN A 263 -6.39 -17.53 -11.69
N LYS A 264 -5.30 -17.04 -12.29
CA LYS A 264 -4.83 -17.49 -13.61
C LYS A 264 -3.51 -18.25 -13.48
N PRO A 265 -3.26 -19.27 -14.34
CA PRO A 265 -1.96 -19.91 -14.43
C PRO A 265 -0.87 -18.88 -14.75
N ALA A 266 0.17 -18.80 -13.93
CA ALA A 266 1.28 -17.88 -14.15
C ALA A 266 2.45 -18.58 -14.84
N TYR A 267 2.88 -18.05 -15.98
CA TYR A 267 4.06 -18.50 -16.74
C TYR A 267 5.18 -17.45 -16.72
N PHE A 268 4.90 -16.27 -16.18
CA PHE A 268 5.82 -15.16 -15.98
C PHE A 268 5.74 -14.67 -14.54
N LEU A 269 6.83 -14.10 -14.04
CA LEU A 269 6.83 -13.51 -12.69
C LEU A 269 5.95 -12.26 -12.64
N THR A 270 5.99 -11.43 -13.69
CA THR A 270 5.15 -10.24 -13.78
C THR A 270 3.74 -10.65 -14.21
N PRO A 271 2.69 -10.28 -13.45
CA PRO A 271 1.30 -10.58 -13.84
C PRO A 271 0.94 -9.93 -15.17
N GLU A 272 0.18 -10.65 -16.01
CA GLU A 272 -0.25 -10.17 -17.35
C GLU A 272 -1.09 -8.89 -17.30
N ILE A 273 -1.76 -8.62 -16.17
CA ILE A 273 -2.56 -7.40 -15.97
C ILE A 273 -1.69 -6.16 -15.68
N THR A 274 -0.37 -6.31 -15.58
CA THR A 274 0.55 -5.19 -15.36
C THR A 274 0.57 -4.28 -16.58
N ALA A 275 0.27 -3.00 -16.40
CA ALA A 275 0.22 -2.03 -17.48
C ALA A 275 1.57 -1.98 -18.24
N GLY A 276 1.50 -2.09 -19.57
CA GLY A 276 2.68 -2.09 -20.44
C GLY A 276 3.46 -3.41 -20.47
N PHE A 277 2.99 -4.45 -19.76
CA PHE A 277 3.61 -5.76 -19.84
C PHE A 277 3.03 -6.55 -21.01
N HIS A 278 3.87 -6.79 -22.02
CA HIS A 278 3.54 -7.58 -23.21
C HIS A 278 4.59 -8.68 -23.36
N PRO A 279 4.34 -9.89 -22.78
CA PRO A 279 5.32 -10.96 -22.84
C PRO A 279 5.48 -11.50 -24.27
N GLU A 280 6.67 -11.37 -24.84
CA GLU A 280 7.03 -11.92 -26.17
C GLU A 280 7.56 -13.36 -26.07
N MET A 281 7.93 -13.81 -24.88
CA MET A 281 8.50 -15.12 -24.68
C MET A 281 7.42 -16.20 -24.53
N PRO A 282 7.60 -17.38 -25.14
CA PRO A 282 6.72 -18.51 -24.90
C PRO A 282 6.74 -18.88 -23.42
N ALA A 283 5.56 -19.11 -22.86
CA ALA A 283 5.43 -19.56 -21.49
C ALA A 283 6.10 -20.92 -21.30
N TYR A 284 6.94 -21.05 -20.27
CA TYR A 284 7.50 -22.34 -19.89
C TYR A 284 6.42 -23.19 -19.18
N GLY A 285 6.23 -24.43 -19.63
CA GLY A 285 5.35 -25.38 -18.97
C GLY A 285 3.91 -25.40 -19.47
N ARG A 286 3.69 -25.03 -20.73
CA ARG A 286 2.44 -25.35 -21.45
C ARG A 286 2.36 -26.81 -21.81
#